data_2efb5f4e4bb4bb7d415281059585e80c
#
_entry.id   2efb5f4e4bb4bb7d415281059585e80c
#
_cell.length_a   1.000
_cell.length_b   1.000
_cell.length_c   1.000
_cell.angle_alpha   90.00
_cell.angle_beta   90.00
_cell.angle_gamma   90.00
#
_symmetry.space_group_name_H-M   'P 1'
#
loop_
_entity.id
_entity.type
_entity.pdbx_description
1 polymer ?
#
loop_
_entity_poly.entity_id
_entity_poly.type
_entity_poly.pdbx_seq_one_letter_code
_entity_poly.pdbx_strand_id
1 'polypeptide(L)'
;MVNKLRRKLLDPLEGQPLDIQGFEKPRELLNCIPEDLTPLIELVQRPVVSATQFNREQLLQLARLASRYETQPQLSVRPLTGKILVSAFYEPSTRTRLSFESAWHRLGGGIMSITDPASTGIAKGESLYDIGEMLNHYGDLVVLRDSNENAVYEMLESLRIPIVNGGNGTDEHPTQAMADIYALLKWRPTMCDAEIDDSQRIRLAVIGVPGVMRTVRSLLVLMSQFAPAFEEILIITDEEAPFAEGQREELEKAGLRFRISADLENELPNLDVVYINAIAWVGDDYTELGTRYRLNAASPLKPGAAILHPLARGSELARDLDTTEHNWYFAQARGAVFMRMALLSTVLKSFA
;
A
#
# COMPACT_ATOMS: atom_id res chain seq x y z
N MET A 1 31.64 21.13 -1.27
CA MET A 1 30.44 20.33 -1.56
C MET A 1 30.28 20.02 -3.07
N VAL A 2 30.40 20.99 -3.97
CA VAL A 2 30.24 20.82 -5.42
C VAL A 2 31.23 19.81 -6.05
N ASN A 3 32.49 19.74 -5.58
CA ASN A 3 33.49 18.80 -6.11
C ASN A 3 33.26 17.33 -5.70
N LYS A 4 32.61 17.06 -4.54
CA LYS A 4 32.23 15.70 -4.13
C LYS A 4 31.07 15.15 -4.97
N LEU A 5 30.12 16.02 -5.33
CA LEU A 5 28.99 15.65 -6.20
C LEU A 5 29.43 15.35 -7.63
N ARG A 6 30.38 16.13 -8.17
CA ARG A 6 30.92 15.90 -9.53
C ARG A 6 31.74 14.61 -9.63
N ARG A 7 32.50 14.20 -8.62
CA ARG A 7 33.19 12.90 -8.60
C ARG A 7 32.20 11.73 -8.58
N LYS A 8 31.12 11.82 -7.82
CA LYS A 8 30.09 10.78 -7.76
C LYS A 8 29.34 10.56 -9.07
N LEU A 9 29.36 11.54 -9.98
CA LEU A 9 28.75 11.43 -11.32
C LEU A 9 29.64 10.70 -12.34
N LEU A 10 30.92 10.49 -12.04
CA LEU A 10 31.89 9.84 -12.93
C LEU A 10 32.16 8.38 -12.54
N ASP A 11 31.77 7.97 -11.34
CA ASP A 11 31.90 6.59 -10.88
C ASP A 11 30.66 5.79 -11.30
N PRO A 12 30.82 4.50 -11.65
CA PRO A 12 29.68 3.62 -11.84
C PRO A 12 28.74 3.69 -10.64
N LEU A 13 27.43 3.73 -10.87
CA LEU A 13 26.46 3.72 -9.80
C LEU A 13 26.50 2.36 -9.07
N GLU A 14 27.41 2.23 -8.13
CA GLU A 14 27.39 1.16 -7.14
C GLU A 14 26.28 1.47 -6.12
N GLY A 15 25.04 1.40 -6.59
CA GLY A 15 23.88 1.65 -5.74
C GLY A 15 23.65 0.47 -4.81
N GLN A 16 24.03 0.61 -3.54
CA GLN A 16 23.37 -0.18 -2.52
C GLN A 16 21.94 0.36 -2.42
N PRO A 17 20.93 -0.49 -2.65
CA PRO A 17 19.55 -0.06 -2.45
C PRO A 17 19.36 0.32 -0.99
N LEU A 18 18.70 1.46 -0.73
CA LEU A 18 18.27 1.82 0.63
C LEU A 18 17.21 0.84 1.18
N ASP A 19 16.72 -0.08 0.35
CA ASP A 19 16.00 -1.27 0.77
C ASP A 19 17.00 -2.29 1.33
N ILE A 20 17.34 -2.12 2.59
CA ILE A 20 18.32 -2.95 3.31
C ILE A 20 17.79 -4.37 3.61
N GLN A 21 16.50 -4.62 3.42
CA GLN A 21 15.88 -5.91 3.72
C GLN A 21 16.11 -6.96 2.62
N GLY A 22 16.56 -6.51 1.43
CA GLY A 22 16.99 -7.39 0.34
C GLY A 22 15.93 -8.36 -0.15
N PHE A 23 16.39 -9.54 -0.65
CA PHE A 23 15.53 -10.58 -1.21
C PHE A 23 15.27 -11.76 -0.26
N GLU A 24 15.90 -11.80 0.92
CA GLU A 24 15.76 -12.94 1.82
C GLU A 24 14.34 -13.00 2.40
N LYS A 25 13.81 -11.86 2.81
CA LYS A 25 12.48 -11.77 3.42
C LYS A 25 11.35 -12.21 2.48
N PRO A 26 11.26 -11.78 1.21
CA PRO A 26 10.27 -12.34 0.31
C PRO A 26 10.48 -13.84 0.02
N ARG A 27 11.73 -14.37 0.07
CA ARG A 27 11.96 -15.82 -0.05
C ARG A 27 11.38 -16.60 1.11
N GLU A 28 11.47 -16.09 2.33
CA GLU A 28 10.85 -16.70 3.51
C GLU A 28 9.35 -16.94 3.29
N LEU A 29 8.64 -15.96 2.71
CA LEU A 29 7.20 -16.09 2.44
C LEU A 29 6.85 -17.22 1.45
N LEU A 30 7.73 -17.52 0.49
CA LEU A 30 7.52 -18.65 -0.42
C LEU A 30 7.54 -20.00 0.33
N ASN A 31 8.23 -20.06 1.46
CA ASN A 31 8.28 -21.25 2.30
C ASN A 31 7.14 -21.31 3.31
N CYS A 32 6.71 -20.15 3.83
CA CYS A 32 5.68 -20.06 4.87
C CYS A 32 4.26 -20.22 4.31
N ILE A 33 4.02 -19.78 3.08
CA ILE A 33 2.69 -19.80 2.47
C ILE A 33 2.64 -20.97 1.45
N PRO A 34 1.91 -22.05 1.71
CA PRO A 34 1.67 -23.11 0.71
C PRO A 34 1.00 -22.54 -0.55
N GLU A 35 1.37 -23.08 -1.70
CA GLU A 35 0.78 -22.61 -2.97
C GLU A 35 -0.64 -23.16 -3.15
N ASP A 36 -1.62 -22.28 -3.18
CA ASP A 36 -3.00 -22.56 -3.54
C ASP A 36 -3.57 -21.38 -4.31
N LEU A 37 -3.77 -21.53 -5.61
CA LEU A 37 -4.33 -20.48 -6.45
C LEU A 37 -5.85 -20.41 -6.39
N THR A 38 -6.52 -21.34 -5.72
CA THR A 38 -7.99 -21.42 -5.65
C THR A 38 -8.63 -20.13 -5.12
N PRO A 39 -8.14 -19.51 -4.01
CA PRO A 39 -8.70 -18.26 -3.53
C PRO A 39 -8.60 -17.11 -4.53
N LEU A 40 -7.59 -17.13 -5.41
CA LEU A 40 -7.37 -16.09 -6.41
C LEU A 40 -8.35 -16.16 -7.58
N ILE A 41 -8.97 -17.31 -7.83
CA ILE A 41 -9.97 -17.48 -8.92
C ILE A 41 -11.16 -16.55 -8.71
N GLU A 42 -11.53 -16.30 -7.47
CA GLU A 42 -12.63 -15.41 -7.13
C GLU A 42 -12.36 -13.94 -7.51
N LEU A 43 -11.12 -13.55 -7.68
CA LEU A 43 -10.73 -12.19 -8.05
C LEU A 43 -10.67 -11.97 -9.57
N VAL A 44 -10.78 -13.04 -10.36
CA VAL A 44 -10.68 -12.98 -11.83
C VAL A 44 -11.82 -12.15 -12.39
N GLN A 45 -11.49 -11.16 -13.24
CA GLN A 45 -12.43 -10.25 -13.91
C GLN A 45 -13.30 -9.43 -12.94
N ARG A 46 -12.91 -9.32 -11.66
CA ARG A 46 -13.64 -8.50 -10.70
C ARG A 46 -13.00 -7.12 -10.55
N PRO A 47 -13.80 -6.08 -10.30
CA PRO A 47 -13.28 -4.78 -9.90
C PRO A 47 -12.64 -4.87 -8.52
N VAL A 48 -11.61 -4.08 -8.29
CA VAL A 48 -10.90 -3.93 -7.00
C VAL A 48 -11.10 -2.51 -6.50
N VAL A 49 -12.13 -2.29 -5.70
CA VAL A 49 -12.55 -0.95 -5.27
C VAL A 49 -12.39 -0.72 -3.77
N SER A 50 -12.53 -1.76 -2.95
CA SER A 50 -12.49 -1.68 -1.49
C SER A 50 -11.60 -2.76 -0.89
N ALA A 51 -10.99 -2.44 0.27
CA ALA A 51 -10.24 -3.38 1.09
C ALA A 51 -11.15 -4.51 1.64
N THR A 52 -12.44 -4.27 1.81
CA THR A 52 -13.41 -5.26 2.32
C THR A 52 -13.63 -6.44 1.39
N GLN A 53 -13.19 -6.35 0.13
CA GLN A 53 -13.33 -7.42 -0.88
C GLN A 53 -12.37 -8.60 -0.67
N PHE A 54 -11.40 -8.47 0.25
CA PHE A 54 -10.32 -9.44 0.40
C PHE A 54 -10.40 -10.17 1.73
N ASN A 55 -10.32 -11.50 1.66
CA ASN A 55 -10.14 -12.35 2.81
C ASN A 55 -8.64 -12.71 3.03
N ARG A 56 -8.35 -13.36 4.17
CA ARG A 56 -6.99 -13.73 4.57
C ARG A 56 -6.29 -14.62 3.53
N GLU A 57 -6.98 -15.62 3.03
CA GLU A 57 -6.44 -16.61 2.08
C GLU A 57 -6.03 -15.93 0.77
N GLN A 58 -6.87 -15.04 0.25
CA GLN A 58 -6.56 -14.24 -0.95
C GLN A 58 -5.35 -13.35 -0.75
N LEU A 59 -5.25 -12.67 0.41
CA LEU A 59 -4.10 -11.83 0.75
C LEU A 59 -2.81 -12.63 0.87
N LEU A 60 -2.85 -13.81 1.47
CA LEU A 60 -1.70 -14.70 1.57
C LEU A 60 -1.24 -15.17 0.18
N GLN A 61 -2.16 -15.60 -0.68
CA GLN A 61 -1.79 -16.07 -2.02
C GLN A 61 -1.30 -14.93 -2.92
N LEU A 62 -1.87 -13.72 -2.80
CA LEU A 62 -1.34 -12.52 -3.47
C LEU A 62 0.07 -12.19 -2.95
N ALA A 63 0.32 -12.27 -1.65
CA ALA A 63 1.64 -12.05 -1.06
C ALA A 63 2.66 -13.08 -1.54
N ARG A 64 2.28 -14.37 -1.61
CA ARG A 64 3.13 -15.43 -2.18
C ARG A 64 3.47 -15.15 -3.64
N LEU A 65 2.49 -14.79 -4.46
CA LEU A 65 2.69 -14.46 -5.88
C LEU A 65 3.56 -13.21 -6.03
N ALA A 66 3.36 -12.19 -5.20
CA ALA A 66 4.21 -11.01 -5.15
C ALA A 66 5.66 -11.37 -4.79
N SER A 67 5.86 -12.25 -3.80
CA SER A 67 7.19 -12.76 -3.41
C SER A 67 7.87 -13.53 -4.55
N ARG A 68 7.13 -14.31 -5.31
CA ARG A 68 7.65 -14.99 -6.51
C ARG A 68 8.15 -13.98 -7.54
N TYR A 69 7.36 -12.94 -7.84
CA TYR A 69 7.77 -11.86 -8.74
C TYR A 69 8.97 -11.06 -8.19
N GLU A 70 9.02 -10.80 -6.90
CA GLU A 70 10.09 -10.02 -6.27
C GLU A 70 11.43 -10.76 -6.27
N THR A 71 11.42 -12.07 -6.02
CA THR A 71 12.63 -12.90 -5.91
C THR A 71 13.12 -13.46 -7.24
N GLN A 72 12.27 -13.51 -8.24
CA GLN A 72 12.56 -14.10 -9.55
C GLN A 72 12.23 -13.13 -10.70
N PRO A 73 12.79 -11.92 -10.71
CA PRO A 73 12.46 -10.91 -11.72
C PRO A 73 12.86 -11.31 -13.15
N GLN A 74 13.70 -12.35 -13.29
CA GLN A 74 14.16 -12.86 -14.57
C GLN A 74 13.28 -13.98 -15.15
N LEU A 75 12.32 -14.49 -14.39
CA LEU A 75 11.29 -15.37 -14.94
C LEU A 75 10.39 -14.51 -15.84
N SER A 76 10.78 -14.42 -17.09
CA SER A 76 10.15 -13.55 -18.11
C SER A 76 8.83 -14.11 -18.61
N VAL A 77 7.97 -14.55 -17.71
CA VAL A 77 6.58 -14.74 -18.04
C VAL A 77 5.99 -13.34 -18.20
N ARG A 78 5.60 -12.97 -19.40
CA ARG A 78 4.95 -11.71 -19.74
C ARG A 78 3.46 -11.97 -19.99
N PRO A 79 2.68 -12.28 -18.94
CA PRO A 79 1.33 -12.78 -19.07
C PRO A 79 0.36 -11.73 -19.63
N LEU A 80 0.72 -10.46 -19.63
CA LEU A 80 -0.10 -9.36 -20.15
C LEU A 80 0.37 -8.85 -21.53
N THR A 81 1.14 -9.64 -22.26
CA THR A 81 1.53 -9.27 -23.63
C THR A 81 0.30 -9.05 -24.50
N GLY A 82 0.24 -7.91 -25.17
CA GLY A 82 -0.90 -7.50 -25.99
C GLY A 82 -2.08 -6.88 -25.22
N LYS A 83 -2.01 -6.83 -23.87
CA LYS A 83 -2.98 -6.16 -23.02
C LYS A 83 -2.65 -4.69 -22.82
N ILE A 84 -3.65 -3.85 -22.65
CA ILE A 84 -3.53 -2.42 -22.46
C ILE A 84 -4.12 -2.00 -21.12
N LEU A 85 -3.30 -1.32 -20.31
CA LEU A 85 -3.74 -0.61 -19.11
C LEU A 85 -4.18 0.80 -19.46
N VAL A 86 -5.35 1.20 -19.02
CA VAL A 86 -5.70 2.62 -18.92
C VAL A 86 -5.34 3.12 -17.51
N SER A 87 -4.28 3.93 -17.44
CA SER A 87 -3.77 4.52 -16.19
C SER A 87 -4.35 5.95 -16.06
N ALA A 88 -5.54 6.06 -15.44
CA ALA A 88 -6.27 7.31 -15.26
C ALA A 88 -6.03 7.88 -13.87
N PHE A 89 -5.14 8.87 -13.78
CA PHE A 89 -4.77 9.53 -12.54
C PHE A 89 -5.19 11.01 -12.59
N TYR A 90 -6.41 11.27 -12.19
CA TYR A 90 -7.01 12.62 -12.16
C TYR A 90 -6.60 13.39 -10.90
N GLU A 91 -6.21 12.71 -9.83
CA GLU A 91 -5.50 13.28 -8.67
C GLU A 91 -3.99 13.01 -8.78
N PRO A 92 -3.10 14.01 -8.60
CA PRO A 92 -1.66 13.81 -8.70
C PRO A 92 -1.12 12.71 -7.77
N SER A 93 -0.42 11.73 -8.33
CA SER A 93 0.20 10.66 -7.56
C SER A 93 1.38 10.03 -8.31
N THR A 94 2.59 10.46 -8.01
CA THR A 94 3.80 9.93 -8.66
C THR A 94 4.02 8.46 -8.33
N ARG A 95 4.02 8.09 -7.04
CA ARG A 95 4.37 6.73 -6.60
C ARG A 95 3.33 5.69 -7.00
N THR A 96 2.05 5.94 -6.70
CA THR A 96 0.98 4.99 -7.04
C THR A 96 0.94 4.76 -8.54
N ARG A 97 0.93 5.84 -9.34
CA ARG A 97 0.92 5.74 -10.81
C ARG A 97 2.12 4.97 -11.34
N LEU A 98 3.34 5.43 -11.04
CA LEU A 98 4.54 4.80 -11.57
C LEU A 98 4.71 3.34 -11.11
N SER A 99 4.24 2.98 -9.92
CA SER A 99 4.31 1.59 -9.48
C SER A 99 3.29 0.68 -10.18
N PHE A 100 2.09 1.15 -10.50
CA PHE A 100 1.14 0.43 -11.35
C PHE A 100 1.68 0.28 -12.78
N GLU A 101 2.17 1.37 -13.37
CA GLU A 101 2.74 1.36 -14.70
C GLU A 101 3.98 0.46 -14.77
N SER A 102 4.88 0.52 -13.76
CA SER A 102 6.02 -0.39 -13.66
C SER A 102 5.59 -1.86 -13.54
N ALA A 103 4.59 -2.16 -12.70
CA ALA A 103 4.06 -3.50 -12.54
C ALA A 103 3.51 -4.03 -13.87
N TRP A 104 2.73 -3.22 -14.57
CA TRP A 104 2.14 -3.59 -15.85
C TRP A 104 3.19 -3.83 -16.95
N HIS A 105 4.17 -2.94 -17.07
CA HIS A 105 5.27 -3.12 -18.02
C HIS A 105 6.11 -4.37 -17.74
N ARG A 106 6.36 -4.67 -16.45
CA ARG A 106 7.04 -5.92 -16.05
C ARG A 106 6.27 -7.16 -16.47
N LEU A 107 4.95 -7.10 -16.45
CA LEU A 107 4.06 -8.16 -16.93
C LEU A 107 3.92 -8.19 -18.46
N GLY A 108 4.48 -7.22 -19.18
CA GLY A 108 4.58 -7.21 -20.64
C GLY A 108 3.50 -6.45 -21.39
N GLY A 109 2.62 -5.75 -20.69
CA GLY A 109 1.53 -5.00 -21.31
C GLY A 109 1.89 -3.58 -21.74
N GLY A 110 1.06 -3.00 -22.64
CA GLY A 110 1.10 -1.61 -23.05
C GLY A 110 0.29 -0.71 -22.09
N ILE A 111 0.55 0.60 -22.12
CA ILE A 111 -0.13 1.56 -21.23
C ILE A 111 -0.62 2.77 -22.02
N MET A 112 -1.85 3.20 -21.72
CA MET A 112 -2.36 4.53 -22.04
C MET A 112 -2.50 5.29 -20.72
N SER A 113 -1.75 6.37 -20.54
CA SER A 113 -1.71 7.14 -19.29
C SER A 113 -2.41 8.48 -19.47
N ILE A 114 -3.34 8.79 -18.56
CA ILE A 114 -4.05 10.07 -18.46
C ILE A 114 -3.70 10.66 -17.08
N THR A 115 -3.05 11.83 -17.06
CA THR A 115 -2.56 12.46 -15.82
C THR A 115 -3.17 13.81 -15.55
N ASP A 116 -3.98 14.31 -16.48
CA ASP A 116 -4.64 15.59 -16.37
C ASP A 116 -6.08 15.47 -16.90
N PRO A 117 -7.09 15.54 -16.02
CA PRO A 117 -8.49 15.53 -16.45
C PRO A 117 -8.84 16.68 -17.38
N ALA A 118 -8.12 17.82 -17.28
CA ALA A 118 -8.33 18.95 -18.18
C ALA A 118 -7.97 18.65 -19.65
N SER A 119 -7.18 17.60 -19.89
CA SER A 119 -6.86 17.13 -21.25
C SER A 119 -7.88 16.14 -21.82
N THR A 120 -8.95 15.84 -21.08
CA THR A 120 -9.99 14.88 -21.44
C THR A 120 -11.34 15.56 -21.68
N GLY A 121 -12.36 14.78 -22.04
CA GLY A 121 -13.74 15.24 -22.15
C GLY A 121 -14.33 15.78 -20.84
N ILE A 122 -13.77 15.41 -19.67
CA ILE A 122 -14.16 15.94 -18.36
C ILE A 122 -14.12 17.48 -18.35
N ALA A 123 -13.10 18.07 -18.95
CA ALA A 123 -13.00 19.53 -19.07
C ALA A 123 -14.18 20.19 -19.83
N LYS A 124 -14.95 19.39 -20.58
CA LYS A 124 -16.13 19.81 -21.34
C LYS A 124 -17.43 19.32 -20.71
N GLY A 125 -17.36 18.70 -19.50
CA GLY A 125 -18.52 18.19 -18.79
C GLY A 125 -18.92 16.75 -19.18
N GLU A 126 -18.04 15.99 -19.85
CA GLU A 126 -18.26 14.56 -20.09
C GLU A 126 -18.33 13.79 -18.77
N SER A 127 -19.29 12.90 -18.63
CA SER A 127 -19.50 12.11 -17.42
C SER A 127 -18.47 10.98 -17.29
N LEU A 128 -18.20 10.54 -16.07
CA LEU A 128 -17.37 9.34 -15.84
C LEU A 128 -18.04 8.09 -16.41
N TYR A 129 -19.36 8.07 -16.48
CA TYR A 129 -20.13 7.02 -17.15
C TYR A 129 -19.77 6.92 -18.65
N ASP A 130 -19.83 8.03 -19.39
CA ASP A 130 -19.51 8.04 -20.83
C ASP A 130 -18.04 7.71 -21.09
N ILE A 131 -17.14 8.21 -20.22
CA ILE A 131 -15.72 7.86 -20.27
C ILE A 131 -15.55 6.34 -20.06
N GLY A 132 -16.23 5.75 -19.07
CA GLY A 132 -16.21 4.31 -18.81
C GLY A 132 -16.64 3.49 -20.04
N GLU A 133 -17.73 3.92 -20.72
CA GLU A 133 -18.16 3.29 -21.97
C GLU A 133 -17.07 3.33 -23.06
N MET A 134 -16.37 4.46 -23.20
CA MET A 134 -15.29 4.56 -24.18
C MET A 134 -14.08 3.69 -23.81
N LEU A 135 -13.72 3.62 -22.51
CA LEU A 135 -12.58 2.83 -22.03
C LEU A 135 -12.74 1.34 -22.26
N ASN A 136 -13.99 0.82 -22.30
CA ASN A 136 -14.28 -0.58 -22.66
C ASN A 136 -13.73 -0.98 -24.04
N HIS A 137 -13.53 -0.01 -24.93
CA HIS A 137 -13.04 -0.25 -26.29
C HIS A 137 -11.53 -0.05 -26.42
N TYR A 138 -10.88 0.60 -25.43
CA TYR A 138 -9.50 1.02 -25.55
C TYR A 138 -8.52 0.23 -24.67
N GLY A 139 -9.02 -0.35 -23.59
CA GLY A 139 -8.18 -1.07 -22.65
C GLY A 139 -8.73 -2.40 -22.19
N ASP A 140 -7.91 -3.12 -21.45
CA ASP A 140 -8.25 -4.40 -20.82
C ASP A 140 -8.47 -4.27 -19.31
N LEU A 141 -7.97 -3.17 -18.72
CA LEU A 141 -8.11 -2.85 -17.30
C LEU A 141 -7.91 -1.34 -17.10
N VAL A 142 -8.67 -0.76 -16.18
CA VAL A 142 -8.53 0.64 -15.76
C VAL A 142 -7.93 0.69 -14.35
N VAL A 143 -6.95 1.55 -14.13
CA VAL A 143 -6.58 2.03 -12.77
C VAL A 143 -7.04 3.46 -12.68
N LEU A 144 -7.98 3.75 -11.78
CA LEU A 144 -8.50 5.09 -11.56
C LEU A 144 -8.04 5.63 -10.20
N ARG A 145 -7.54 6.86 -10.20
CA ARG A 145 -7.33 7.69 -9.01
C ARG A 145 -7.98 9.04 -9.19
N ASP A 146 -8.85 9.40 -8.27
CA ASP A 146 -9.60 10.65 -8.31
C ASP A 146 -9.70 11.27 -6.91
N SER A 147 -9.88 12.58 -6.83
CA SER A 147 -10.21 13.30 -5.58
C SER A 147 -11.68 13.15 -5.18
N ASN A 148 -12.57 12.80 -6.12
CA ASN A 148 -13.97 12.49 -5.86
C ASN A 148 -14.10 11.05 -5.31
N GLU A 149 -14.69 10.91 -4.14
CA GLU A 149 -14.91 9.61 -3.48
C GLU A 149 -15.80 8.68 -4.30
N ASN A 150 -16.72 9.22 -5.08
CA ASN A 150 -17.68 8.46 -5.87
C ASN A 150 -17.15 8.08 -7.27
N ALA A 151 -16.04 8.65 -7.72
CA ALA A 151 -15.57 8.52 -9.10
C ALA A 151 -15.41 7.07 -9.57
N VAL A 152 -14.88 6.18 -8.70
CA VAL A 152 -14.71 4.76 -9.04
C VAL A 152 -16.06 4.07 -9.22
N TYR A 153 -17.02 4.40 -8.39
CA TYR A 153 -18.38 3.81 -8.42
C TYR A 153 -19.16 4.31 -9.62
N GLU A 154 -19.10 5.61 -9.94
CA GLU A 154 -19.73 6.20 -11.13
C GLU A 154 -19.20 5.56 -12.43
N MET A 155 -17.87 5.40 -12.53
CA MET A 155 -17.28 4.76 -13.71
C MET A 155 -17.64 3.26 -13.80
N LEU A 156 -17.79 2.58 -12.67
CA LEU A 156 -18.20 1.17 -12.60
C LEU A 156 -19.58 0.90 -13.21
N GLU A 157 -20.47 1.88 -13.21
CA GLU A 157 -21.82 1.70 -13.78
C GLU A 157 -21.79 1.36 -15.28
N SER A 158 -20.77 1.81 -16.00
CA SER A 158 -20.62 1.60 -17.45
C SER A 158 -19.48 0.65 -17.82
N LEU A 159 -18.51 0.40 -16.93
CA LEU A 159 -17.38 -0.45 -17.26
C LEU A 159 -17.73 -1.93 -17.35
N ARG A 160 -17.21 -2.57 -18.39
CA ARG A 160 -17.26 -4.02 -18.64
C ARG A 160 -15.87 -4.67 -18.56
N ILE A 161 -14.82 -3.87 -18.39
CA ILE A 161 -13.47 -4.32 -18.09
C ILE A 161 -13.17 -4.05 -16.60
N PRO A 162 -12.25 -4.80 -15.96
CA PRO A 162 -11.93 -4.58 -14.56
C PRO A 162 -11.40 -3.16 -14.29
N ILE A 163 -11.76 -2.61 -13.11
CA ILE A 163 -11.20 -1.37 -12.58
C ILE A 163 -10.49 -1.66 -11.27
N VAL A 164 -9.38 -0.95 -11.02
CA VAL A 164 -8.65 -0.97 -9.76
C VAL A 164 -8.61 0.44 -9.19
N ASN A 165 -9.05 0.57 -7.95
CA ASN A 165 -9.01 1.82 -7.20
C ASN A 165 -7.56 2.17 -6.81
N GLY A 166 -7.00 3.22 -7.40
CA GLY A 166 -5.71 3.81 -7.09
C GLY A 166 -5.74 4.87 -5.96
N GLY A 167 -6.88 4.99 -5.28
CA GLY A 167 -7.19 5.95 -4.22
C GLY A 167 -8.26 6.94 -4.67
N ASN A 168 -9.39 7.02 -3.94
CA ASN A 168 -10.51 7.92 -4.20
C ASN A 168 -10.80 8.81 -2.99
N GLY A 169 -10.64 10.12 -3.15
CA GLY A 169 -10.89 11.11 -2.11
C GLY A 169 -10.29 10.73 -0.74
N THR A 170 -11.09 10.74 0.30
CA THR A 170 -10.75 10.28 1.65
C THR A 170 -11.25 8.86 1.94
N ASP A 171 -11.91 8.21 0.97
CA ASP A 171 -12.58 6.92 1.15
C ASP A 171 -11.60 5.75 1.29
N GLU A 172 -11.00 5.27 0.19
CA GLU A 172 -10.23 4.03 0.20
C GLU A 172 -8.93 4.10 -0.63
N HIS A 173 -7.98 3.26 -0.24
CA HIS A 173 -6.78 2.94 -1.04
C HIS A 173 -6.37 1.46 -0.88
N PRO A 174 -7.17 0.51 -1.38
CA PRO A 174 -6.99 -0.92 -1.10
C PRO A 174 -5.62 -1.44 -1.50
N THR A 175 -5.08 -1.00 -2.63
CA THR A 175 -3.78 -1.49 -3.12
C THR A 175 -2.58 -0.93 -2.34
N GLN A 176 -2.72 0.18 -1.61
CA GLN A 176 -1.71 0.61 -0.64
C GLN A 176 -1.77 -0.30 0.59
N ALA A 177 -2.96 -0.54 1.13
CA ALA A 177 -3.12 -1.45 2.26
C ALA A 177 -2.59 -2.87 1.98
N MET A 178 -2.78 -3.39 0.76
CA MET A 178 -2.16 -4.66 0.35
C MET A 178 -0.63 -4.60 0.37
N ALA A 179 -0.03 -3.50 -0.07
CA ALA A 179 1.42 -3.32 -0.03
C ALA A 179 1.94 -3.25 1.41
N ASP A 180 1.16 -2.63 2.30
CA ASP A 180 1.47 -2.52 3.73
C ASP A 180 1.39 -3.89 4.41
N ILE A 181 0.33 -4.66 4.15
CA ILE A 181 0.21 -6.06 4.61
C ILE A 181 1.36 -6.92 4.08
N TYR A 182 1.73 -6.78 2.81
CA TYR A 182 2.87 -7.50 2.25
C TYR A 182 4.19 -7.15 2.95
N ALA A 183 4.39 -5.90 3.31
CA ALA A 183 5.55 -5.47 4.10
C ALA A 183 5.53 -6.09 5.51
N LEU A 184 4.37 -6.11 6.18
CA LEU A 184 4.19 -6.75 7.49
C LEU A 184 4.46 -8.25 7.44
N LEU A 185 3.93 -8.96 6.44
CA LEU A 185 4.17 -10.39 6.25
C LEU A 185 5.67 -10.70 5.99
N LYS A 186 6.36 -9.86 5.20
CA LYS A 186 7.82 -9.98 5.00
C LYS A 186 8.60 -9.72 6.29
N TRP A 187 8.17 -8.74 7.08
CA TRP A 187 8.83 -8.40 8.34
C TRP A 187 8.60 -9.47 9.40
N ARG A 188 7.37 -10.01 9.52
CA ARG A 188 6.98 -11.03 10.48
C ARG A 188 6.26 -12.19 9.77
N PRO A 189 7.00 -13.16 9.18
CA PRO A 189 6.40 -14.28 8.45
C PRO A 189 5.47 -15.16 9.28
N THR A 190 5.62 -15.18 10.61
CA THR A 190 4.70 -15.91 11.51
C THR A 190 3.26 -15.40 11.46
N MET A 191 3.01 -14.19 10.90
CA MET A 191 1.65 -13.76 10.62
C MET A 191 0.92 -14.65 9.60
N CYS A 192 1.66 -15.49 8.84
CA CYS A 192 1.07 -16.46 7.92
C CYS A 192 0.50 -17.69 8.63
N ASP A 193 0.89 -17.95 9.88
CA ASP A 193 0.44 -19.11 10.63
C ASP A 193 -1.03 -18.98 11.05
N ALA A 194 -1.73 -20.09 11.12
CA ALA A 194 -3.13 -20.11 11.55
C ALA A 194 -3.27 -19.83 13.05
N GLU A 195 -2.30 -20.27 13.83
CA GLU A 195 -2.21 -20.04 15.27
C GLU A 195 -0.92 -19.28 15.57
N ILE A 196 -1.02 -18.22 16.34
CA ILE A 196 0.10 -17.34 16.68
C ILE A 196 0.26 -17.36 18.20
N ASP A 197 1.46 -17.70 18.65
CA ASP A 197 1.84 -17.66 20.06
C ASP A 197 1.71 -16.21 20.60
N ASP A 198 1.21 -16.05 21.82
CA ASP A 198 1.03 -14.75 22.45
C ASP A 198 2.32 -13.93 22.50
N SER A 199 3.47 -14.58 22.65
CA SER A 199 4.79 -13.92 22.65
C SER A 199 5.20 -13.37 21.30
N GLN A 200 4.54 -13.78 20.22
CA GLN A 200 4.81 -13.35 18.84
C GLN A 200 3.80 -12.31 18.33
N ARG A 201 2.77 -11.99 19.11
CA ARG A 201 1.80 -10.97 18.72
C ARG A 201 2.44 -9.59 18.62
N ILE A 202 1.93 -8.81 17.73
CA ILE A 202 2.47 -7.52 17.31
C ILE A 202 1.76 -6.40 18.03
N ARG A 203 2.52 -5.49 18.63
CA ARG A 203 2.05 -4.19 19.05
C ARG A 203 2.36 -3.17 17.96
N LEU A 204 1.32 -2.66 17.31
CA LEU A 204 1.47 -1.75 16.19
C LEU A 204 0.90 -0.39 16.54
N ALA A 205 1.66 0.68 16.34
CA ALA A 205 1.14 2.03 16.40
C ALA A 205 0.81 2.59 15.02
N VAL A 206 -0.31 3.28 14.93
CA VAL A 206 -0.69 4.15 13.81
C VAL A 206 -0.64 5.59 14.30
N ILE A 207 0.21 6.41 13.71
CA ILE A 207 0.29 7.84 14.02
C ILE A 207 -0.66 8.58 13.08
N GLY A 208 -1.72 9.17 13.63
CA GLY A 208 -2.71 9.96 12.89
C GLY A 208 -4.17 9.64 13.25
N VAL A 209 -5.08 10.00 12.36
CA VAL A 209 -6.54 9.95 12.58
C VAL A 209 -7.18 8.96 11.58
N PRO A 210 -7.45 7.72 11.98
CA PRO A 210 -8.00 6.67 11.11
C PRO A 210 -9.27 7.07 10.35
N GLY A 211 -10.11 7.91 10.95
CA GLY A 211 -11.38 8.34 10.36
C GLY A 211 -11.25 9.17 9.07
N VAL A 212 -10.12 9.86 8.88
CA VAL A 212 -9.89 10.75 7.71
C VAL A 212 -8.70 10.31 6.84
N MET A 213 -7.99 9.26 7.24
CA MET A 213 -6.80 8.78 6.52
C MET A 213 -7.14 7.52 5.70
N ARG A 214 -7.49 7.68 4.42
CA ARG A 214 -7.90 6.56 3.54
C ARG A 214 -6.94 5.36 3.54
N THR A 215 -5.62 5.61 3.60
CA THR A 215 -4.62 4.52 3.63
C THR A 215 -4.69 3.72 4.92
N VAL A 216 -4.88 4.41 6.05
CA VAL A 216 -5.05 3.78 7.37
C VAL A 216 -6.39 3.06 7.45
N ARG A 217 -7.47 3.66 6.94
CA ARG A 217 -8.79 3.03 6.87
C ARG A 217 -8.72 1.67 6.18
N SER A 218 -8.22 1.64 4.94
CA SER A 218 -8.06 0.40 4.19
C SER A 218 -7.06 -0.57 4.86
N LEU A 219 -5.99 -0.07 5.49
CA LEU A 219 -5.02 -0.91 6.20
C LEU A 219 -5.66 -1.62 7.39
N LEU A 220 -6.41 -0.92 8.23
CA LEU A 220 -7.08 -1.52 9.40
C LEU A 220 -8.09 -2.59 8.99
N VAL A 221 -8.80 -2.40 7.88
CA VAL A 221 -9.69 -3.41 7.30
C VAL A 221 -8.90 -4.66 6.91
N LEU A 222 -7.77 -4.53 6.22
CA LEU A 222 -6.96 -5.71 5.86
C LEU A 222 -6.26 -6.34 7.08
N MET A 223 -5.85 -5.54 8.07
CA MET A 223 -5.28 -6.05 9.33
C MET A 223 -6.29 -6.89 10.11
N SER A 224 -7.59 -6.61 10.02
CA SER A 224 -8.62 -7.41 10.67
C SER A 224 -8.65 -8.86 10.17
N GLN A 225 -8.21 -9.11 8.92
CA GLN A 225 -8.06 -10.47 8.38
C GLN A 225 -6.90 -11.26 9.05
N PHE A 226 -6.05 -10.56 9.79
CA PHE A 226 -4.93 -11.08 10.55
C PHE A 226 -5.03 -10.72 12.04
N ALA A 227 -6.23 -10.49 12.54
CA ALA A 227 -6.46 -10.01 13.91
C ALA A 227 -5.73 -10.84 15.00
N PRO A 228 -5.62 -12.18 14.92
CA PRO A 228 -4.87 -12.96 15.90
C PRO A 228 -3.38 -12.60 15.98
N ALA A 229 -2.81 -12.00 14.93
CA ALA A 229 -1.41 -11.59 14.92
C ALA A 229 -1.14 -10.31 15.72
N PHE A 230 -2.18 -9.54 16.06
CA PHE A 230 -2.03 -8.27 16.75
C PHE A 230 -2.45 -8.41 18.22
N GLU A 231 -1.57 -7.98 19.12
CA GLU A 231 -1.89 -7.86 20.55
C GLU A 231 -2.73 -6.61 20.77
N GLU A 232 -2.26 -5.49 20.21
CA GLU A 232 -2.87 -4.17 20.34
C GLU A 232 -2.52 -3.31 19.13
N ILE A 233 -3.47 -2.46 18.72
CA ILE A 233 -3.23 -1.37 17.78
C ILE A 233 -3.38 -0.05 18.55
N LEU A 234 -2.26 0.66 18.66
CA LEU A 234 -2.19 1.93 19.33
C LEU A 234 -2.40 3.07 18.33
N ILE A 235 -3.42 3.89 18.55
CA ILE A 235 -3.62 5.11 17.77
C ILE A 235 -2.94 6.27 18.49
N ILE A 236 -1.89 6.82 17.88
CA ILE A 236 -1.17 7.98 18.41
C ILE A 236 -1.77 9.25 17.78
N THR A 237 -2.48 10.00 18.61
CA THR A 237 -3.18 11.23 18.19
C THR A 237 -3.57 12.07 19.37
N ASP A 238 -3.83 13.37 19.14
CA ASP A 238 -4.45 14.29 20.11
C ASP A 238 -5.97 14.35 19.97
N GLU A 239 -6.53 13.73 18.93
CA GLU A 239 -7.96 13.69 18.69
C GLU A 239 -8.66 12.76 19.71
N GLU A 240 -9.72 13.25 20.35
CA GLU A 240 -10.52 12.47 21.29
C GLU A 240 -11.32 11.35 20.59
N ALA A 241 -11.77 11.61 19.36
CA ALA A 241 -12.55 10.68 18.54
C ALA A 241 -11.89 10.46 17.16
N PRO A 242 -10.78 9.69 17.09
CA PRO A 242 -9.99 9.57 15.86
C PRO A 242 -10.59 8.65 14.79
N PHE A 243 -11.65 7.91 15.12
CA PHE A 243 -12.33 7.01 14.18
C PHE A 243 -13.55 7.69 13.55
N ALA A 244 -13.91 7.29 12.34
CA ALA A 244 -15.20 7.61 11.76
C ALA A 244 -16.33 6.88 12.51
N GLU A 245 -17.57 7.35 12.32
CA GLU A 245 -18.74 6.73 12.93
C GLU A 245 -18.84 5.24 12.59
N GLY A 246 -18.97 4.38 13.59
CA GLY A 246 -19.05 2.93 13.46
C GLY A 246 -17.74 2.21 13.10
N GLN A 247 -16.69 2.93 12.68
CA GLN A 247 -15.44 2.33 12.22
C GLN A 247 -14.74 1.50 13.29
N ARG A 248 -14.66 2.02 14.52
CA ARG A 248 -14.00 1.34 15.62
C ARG A 248 -14.72 0.06 16.00
N GLU A 249 -16.04 0.15 16.14
CA GLU A 249 -16.91 -0.96 16.54
C GLU A 249 -16.84 -2.13 15.54
N GLU A 250 -16.83 -1.82 14.24
CA GLU A 250 -16.70 -2.83 13.19
C GLU A 250 -15.34 -3.55 13.25
N LEU A 251 -14.25 -2.81 13.44
CA LEU A 251 -12.90 -3.35 13.52
C LEU A 251 -12.68 -4.15 14.82
N GLU A 252 -13.24 -3.70 15.95
CA GLU A 252 -13.20 -4.44 17.22
C GLU A 252 -14.02 -5.73 17.14
N LYS A 253 -15.18 -5.70 16.46
CA LYS A 253 -15.99 -6.89 16.18
C LYS A 253 -15.23 -7.89 15.30
N ALA A 254 -14.37 -7.40 14.40
CA ALA A 254 -13.49 -8.23 13.57
C ALA A 254 -12.24 -8.72 14.32
N GLY A 255 -12.10 -8.43 15.63
CA GLY A 255 -11.07 -8.97 16.51
C GLY A 255 -9.88 -8.07 16.79
N LEU A 256 -9.83 -6.86 16.24
CA LEU A 256 -8.77 -5.91 16.57
C LEU A 256 -9.03 -5.26 17.94
N ARG A 257 -7.96 -4.86 18.62
CA ARG A 257 -8.01 -4.16 19.90
C ARG A 257 -7.34 -2.82 19.79
N PHE A 258 -8.00 -1.75 20.21
CA PHE A 258 -7.49 -0.40 20.07
C PHE A 258 -7.26 0.26 21.43
N ARG A 259 -6.15 0.99 21.53
CA ARG A 259 -5.86 1.96 22.56
C ARG A 259 -5.48 3.30 21.91
N ILE A 260 -5.80 4.40 22.55
CA ILE A 260 -5.47 5.76 22.08
C ILE A 260 -4.46 6.34 23.05
N SER A 261 -3.43 7.00 22.56
CA SER A 261 -2.42 7.73 23.34
C SER A 261 -1.94 8.95 22.57
N ALA A 262 -1.60 10.00 23.30
CA ALA A 262 -0.94 11.18 22.75
C ALA A 262 0.58 11.15 22.98
N ASP A 263 1.09 10.15 23.69
CA ASP A 263 2.49 10.08 24.17
C ASP A 263 3.32 9.08 23.36
N LEU A 264 3.72 9.50 22.16
CA LEU A 264 4.53 8.66 21.28
C LEU A 264 5.86 8.23 21.92
N GLU A 265 6.57 9.14 22.61
CA GLU A 265 7.92 8.88 23.08
C GLU A 265 7.97 7.76 24.12
N ASN A 266 7.04 7.75 25.06
CA ASN A 266 6.93 6.71 26.07
C ASN A 266 6.39 5.38 25.53
N GLU A 267 5.68 5.38 24.40
CA GLU A 267 5.14 4.18 23.79
C GLU A 267 6.16 3.45 22.88
N LEU A 268 7.04 4.19 22.19
CA LEU A 268 7.98 3.66 21.21
C LEU A 268 8.80 2.43 21.67
N PRO A 269 9.31 2.37 22.93
CA PRO A 269 10.10 1.23 23.38
C PRO A 269 9.35 -0.11 23.42
N ASN A 270 8.00 -0.07 23.40
CA ASN A 270 7.14 -1.22 23.49
C ASN A 270 6.51 -1.62 22.15
N LEU A 271 6.75 -0.86 21.07
CA LEU A 271 6.13 -1.06 19.78
C LEU A 271 7.00 -1.92 18.86
N ASP A 272 6.36 -2.90 18.23
CA ASP A 272 7.00 -3.74 17.20
C ASP A 272 6.94 -3.10 15.83
N VAL A 273 5.87 -2.32 15.54
CA VAL A 273 5.69 -1.61 14.28
C VAL A 273 5.17 -0.20 14.54
N VAL A 274 5.73 0.76 13.83
CA VAL A 274 5.22 2.14 13.80
C VAL A 274 4.82 2.48 12.37
N TYR A 275 3.51 2.63 12.16
CA TYR A 275 2.98 3.12 10.89
C TYR A 275 2.77 4.64 11.00
N ILE A 276 3.58 5.39 10.29
CA ILE A 276 3.46 6.84 10.18
C ILE A 276 3.13 7.24 8.76
N ASN A 277 2.16 8.11 8.59
CA ASN A 277 1.80 8.67 7.29
C ASN A 277 2.17 10.16 7.26
N ALA A 278 2.45 10.69 6.08
CA ALA A 278 2.45 12.14 5.90
C ALA A 278 1.10 12.64 6.37
N ILE A 279 1.12 13.49 7.39
CA ILE A 279 -0.06 13.99 8.05
C ILE A 279 -0.92 14.66 6.99
N ALA A 280 -2.16 14.18 6.82
CA ALA A 280 -3.04 14.60 5.77
C ALA A 280 -3.28 16.11 5.87
N TRP A 281 -3.36 16.76 4.71
CA TRP A 281 -3.84 18.13 4.61
C TRP A 281 -5.24 18.22 5.21
N VAL A 282 -5.32 18.74 6.40
CA VAL A 282 -6.57 19.19 7.01
C VAL A 282 -6.44 20.70 7.19
N GLY A 283 -6.72 21.45 6.11
CA GLY A 283 -6.63 22.92 6.09
C GLY A 283 -5.18 23.46 6.10
N ASP A 284 -5.03 24.75 6.41
CA ASP A 284 -3.75 25.47 6.41
C ASP A 284 -2.83 25.13 7.63
N ASP A 285 -3.24 24.24 8.52
CA ASP A 285 -2.54 23.91 9.79
C ASP A 285 -1.49 22.80 9.69
N TYR A 286 -0.86 22.65 8.54
CA TYR A 286 0.18 21.63 8.28
C TYR A 286 1.41 21.70 9.20
N THR A 287 1.68 22.82 9.85
CA THR A 287 2.94 23.08 10.57
C THR A 287 2.96 22.59 12.01
N GLU A 288 1.86 22.48 12.72
CA GLU A 288 1.89 22.14 14.15
C GLU A 288 1.84 20.63 14.45
N LEU A 289 1.04 19.87 13.72
CA LEU A 289 0.93 18.40 13.90
C LEU A 289 2.19 17.66 13.42
N GLY A 290 2.84 18.09 12.32
CA GLY A 290 4.02 17.46 11.75
C GLY A 290 5.30 17.59 12.60
N THR A 291 5.36 18.50 13.55
CA THR A 291 6.51 18.67 14.44
C THR A 291 6.42 17.84 15.72
N ARG A 292 5.22 17.50 16.18
CA ARG A 292 4.99 16.78 17.42
C ARG A 292 5.29 15.28 17.31
N TYR A 293 4.92 14.66 16.19
CA TYR A 293 5.14 13.24 15.96
C TYR A 293 6.22 13.02 14.90
N ARG A 294 7.46 13.10 15.32
CA ARG A 294 8.62 12.93 14.44
C ARG A 294 9.46 11.73 14.87
N LEU A 295 9.82 10.90 13.89
CA LEU A 295 10.74 9.79 14.07
C LEU A 295 12.12 10.13 13.48
N ASN A 296 13.17 9.81 14.22
CA ASN A 296 14.57 9.95 13.82
C ASN A 296 15.42 8.83 14.44
N ALA A 297 16.71 8.77 14.12
CA ALA A 297 17.59 7.73 14.62
C ALA A 297 17.82 7.76 16.15
N ALA A 298 17.49 8.87 16.83
CA ALA A 298 17.56 8.98 18.30
C ALA A 298 16.23 8.60 18.99
N SER A 299 15.16 8.36 18.24
CA SER A 299 13.89 7.90 18.80
C SER A 299 14.08 6.56 19.52
N PRO A 300 13.49 6.36 20.72
CA PRO A 300 13.69 5.17 21.55
C PRO A 300 12.91 3.96 21.00
N LEU A 301 13.24 3.55 19.78
CA LEU A 301 12.61 2.42 19.11
C LEU A 301 13.05 1.09 19.72
N LYS A 302 12.12 0.15 19.82
CA LYS A 302 12.43 -1.23 20.19
C LYS A 302 13.40 -1.85 19.17
N PRO A 303 14.45 -2.59 19.57
CA PRO A 303 15.31 -3.31 18.64
C PRO A 303 14.51 -4.21 17.70
N GLY A 304 14.78 -4.15 16.39
CA GLY A 304 14.06 -4.90 15.37
C GLY A 304 12.66 -4.36 15.02
N ALA A 305 12.21 -3.26 15.63
CA ALA A 305 10.96 -2.63 15.28
C ALA A 305 10.98 -2.13 13.83
N ALA A 306 9.84 -2.27 13.13
CA ALA A 306 9.68 -1.79 11.76
C ALA A 306 8.98 -0.44 11.71
N ILE A 307 9.52 0.49 10.91
CA ILE A 307 8.82 1.71 10.54
C ILE A 307 8.26 1.54 9.14
N LEU A 308 6.95 1.73 9.00
CA LEU A 308 6.23 1.75 7.73
C LEU A 308 5.75 3.17 7.42
N HIS A 309 5.81 3.55 6.14
CA HIS A 309 5.36 4.85 5.64
C HIS A 309 4.96 4.75 4.17
N PRO A 310 3.73 5.13 3.76
CA PRO A 310 3.29 5.01 2.37
C PRO A 310 3.99 6.00 1.41
N LEU A 311 4.78 6.93 1.96
CA LEU A 311 5.51 7.98 1.24
C LEU A 311 4.58 8.91 0.40
N ALA A 312 4.88 10.19 0.10
CA ALA A 312 6.17 10.85 0.40
C ALA A 312 6.25 11.24 1.87
N ARG A 313 7.45 11.12 2.43
CA ARG A 313 7.72 11.65 3.76
C ARG A 313 8.01 13.15 3.71
N GLY A 314 7.57 13.84 4.74
CA GLY A 314 7.95 15.21 5.09
C GLY A 314 8.97 15.25 6.22
N SER A 315 8.71 16.12 7.19
CA SER A 315 9.55 16.26 8.40
C SER A 315 9.27 15.21 9.47
N GLU A 316 8.16 14.48 9.37
CA GLU A 316 7.74 13.45 10.33
C GLU A 316 8.67 12.23 10.34
N LEU A 317 9.36 11.94 9.23
CA LEU A 317 10.27 10.82 9.11
C LEU A 317 11.66 11.28 8.64
N ALA A 318 12.61 11.36 9.57
CA ALA A 318 13.94 11.87 9.29
C ALA A 318 14.77 10.90 8.44
N ARG A 319 15.70 11.47 7.65
CA ARG A 319 16.55 10.70 6.71
C ARG A 319 17.64 9.87 7.39
N ASP A 320 17.97 10.15 8.63
CA ASP A 320 18.95 9.38 9.41
C ASP A 320 18.47 7.96 9.74
N LEU A 321 17.15 7.71 9.65
CA LEU A 321 16.55 6.37 9.73
C LEU A 321 16.81 5.50 8.49
N ASP A 322 17.19 6.08 7.35
CA ASP A 322 17.32 5.36 6.08
C ASP A 322 18.32 4.21 6.12
N THR A 323 19.34 4.32 6.97
CA THR A 323 20.41 3.32 7.11
C THR A 323 20.27 2.45 8.36
N THR A 324 19.15 2.55 9.08
CA THR A 324 18.88 1.76 10.28
C THR A 324 18.07 0.50 9.94
N GLU A 325 18.10 -0.48 10.85
CA GLU A 325 17.28 -1.71 10.74
C GLU A 325 15.77 -1.44 10.72
N HIS A 326 15.36 -0.27 11.21
CA HIS A 326 13.95 0.14 11.28
C HIS A 326 13.36 0.57 9.93
N ASN A 327 14.22 0.79 8.91
CA ASN A 327 13.78 1.18 7.58
C ASN A 327 13.07 0.03 6.87
N TRP A 328 11.74 -0.04 7.00
CA TRP A 328 10.90 -0.92 6.23
C TRP A 328 10.06 -0.18 5.19
N TYR A 329 10.02 1.16 5.25
CA TYR A 329 9.24 1.99 4.31
C TYR A 329 9.76 1.92 2.86
N PHE A 330 11.05 1.67 2.62
CA PHE A 330 11.54 1.44 1.27
C PHE A 330 11.29 0.00 0.79
N ALA A 331 11.36 -1.00 1.68
CA ALA A 331 10.94 -2.37 1.39
C ALA A 331 9.43 -2.46 1.10
N GLN A 332 8.62 -1.66 1.82
CA GLN A 332 7.19 -1.46 1.58
C GLN A 332 6.95 -0.85 0.18
N ALA A 333 7.62 0.25 -0.14
CA ALA A 333 7.49 0.93 -1.44
C ALA A 333 7.91 0.04 -2.62
N ARG A 334 9.00 -0.73 -2.46
CA ARG A 334 9.44 -1.72 -3.45
C ARG A 334 8.43 -2.85 -3.58
N GLY A 335 7.99 -3.42 -2.46
CA GLY A 335 7.02 -4.51 -2.41
C GLY A 335 5.69 -4.15 -3.09
N ALA A 336 5.30 -2.87 -3.06
CA ALA A 336 4.10 -2.38 -3.71
C ALA A 336 4.06 -2.67 -5.22
N VAL A 337 5.20 -2.65 -5.91
CA VAL A 337 5.27 -2.99 -7.35
C VAL A 337 4.89 -4.45 -7.56
N PHE A 338 5.46 -5.34 -6.75
CA PHE A 338 5.25 -6.79 -6.90
C PHE A 338 3.87 -7.23 -6.44
N MET A 339 3.33 -6.59 -5.40
CA MET A 339 1.95 -6.81 -4.98
C MET A 339 0.95 -6.37 -6.08
N ARG A 340 1.21 -5.25 -6.75
CA ARG A 340 0.43 -4.82 -7.91
C ARG A 340 0.60 -5.76 -9.09
N MET A 341 1.80 -6.32 -9.34
CA MET A 341 1.97 -7.38 -10.34
C MET A 341 1.10 -8.59 -10.03
N ALA A 342 1.11 -9.06 -8.78
CA ALA A 342 0.28 -10.18 -8.33
C ALA A 342 -1.21 -9.90 -8.53
N LEU A 343 -1.69 -8.73 -8.10
CA LEU A 343 -3.08 -8.34 -8.25
C LEU A 343 -3.51 -8.25 -9.71
N LEU A 344 -2.76 -7.53 -10.54
CA LEU A 344 -3.09 -7.29 -11.96
C LEU A 344 -3.09 -8.57 -12.77
N SER A 345 -2.10 -9.46 -12.56
CA SER A 345 -2.08 -10.77 -13.21
C SER A 345 -3.23 -11.67 -12.76
N THR A 346 -3.64 -11.58 -11.49
CA THR A 346 -4.78 -12.32 -10.94
C THR A 346 -6.09 -11.83 -11.57
N VAL A 347 -6.35 -10.54 -11.53
CA VAL A 347 -7.60 -9.95 -12.07
C VAL A 347 -7.79 -10.28 -13.55
N LEU A 348 -6.71 -10.35 -14.32
CA LEU A 348 -6.77 -10.70 -15.74
C LEU A 348 -6.60 -12.21 -16.03
N LYS A 349 -6.61 -13.08 -15.00
CA LYS A 349 -6.40 -14.54 -15.14
C LYS A 349 -5.10 -14.89 -15.86
N SER A 350 -4.02 -14.22 -15.52
CA SER A 350 -2.72 -14.34 -16.21
C SER A 350 -1.60 -14.80 -15.26
N PHE A 351 -1.95 -15.48 -14.18
CA PHE A 351 -1.00 -16.15 -13.32
C PHE A 351 -0.73 -17.56 -13.86
N ALA A 352 0.45 -17.76 -14.39
CA ALA A 352 0.96 -19.06 -14.81
C ALA A 352 2.07 -19.52 -13.87
#